data_f34eb55585851dee77f8429b3c50dc25
#
_entry.id   f34eb55585851dee77f8429b3c50dc25
#
_cell.length_a   1.000
_cell.length_b   1.000
_cell.length_c   1.000
_cell.angle_alpha   90.00
_cell.angle_beta   90.00
_cell.angle_gamma   90.00
#
_symmetry.space_group_name_H-M   'P 1'
#
loop_
_entity.id
_entity.type
_entity.pdbx_description
1 polymer ?
#
loop_
_entity_poly.entity_id
_entity_poly.type
_entity_poly.pdbx_seq_one_letter_code
_entity_poly.pdbx_strand_id
1 'polypeptide(L)'
;SSAASDVYKRQKLTSANSINVARFLPQSFYYFNAYAQLDKLGKADELVVCVPSGNFGNITAGLFAYWMGLPIKRFVAANNRNDVFLEYLNTGTYTPRPSVATLANAMDVGDPSNFARIIDLFSAFNDPHKEICALISGHRYMDEEIASTMRAVYKETGYILDPHGACGYQGLLDSDLSETETGLFLETAHPAKFKGTVDKILEADIEIPAKLKAFMEGTKQSIELAKDFEGFKSFLMSR
;
A
#
# COMPACT_ATOMS: atom_id res chain seq x y z
N SER A 1 14.99 27.05 2.72
CA SER A 1 15.12 28.44 2.20
C SER A 1 14.22 29.38 3.00
N SER A 2 14.56 30.67 3.11
CA SER A 2 13.79 31.68 3.86
C SER A 2 12.32 31.76 3.44
N ALA A 3 12.05 31.59 2.15
CA ALA A 3 10.69 31.65 1.58
C ALA A 3 9.75 30.55 2.10
N ALA A 4 10.25 29.32 2.30
CA ALA A 4 9.46 28.25 2.91
C ALA A 4 9.13 28.58 4.38
N SER A 5 10.08 29.19 5.11
CA SER A 5 9.88 29.61 6.50
C SER A 5 8.75 30.64 6.65
N ASP A 6 8.58 31.56 5.70
CA ASP A 6 7.55 32.60 5.78
C ASP A 6 6.14 32.03 5.55
N VAL A 7 5.98 31.06 4.66
CA VAL A 7 4.70 30.36 4.45
C VAL A 7 4.32 29.56 5.70
N TYR A 8 5.26 28.85 6.33
CA TYR A 8 5.02 28.13 7.58
C TYR A 8 4.61 29.02 8.76
N LYS A 9 5.08 30.26 8.80
CA LYS A 9 4.71 31.20 9.87
C LYS A 9 3.26 31.68 9.76
N ARG A 10 2.70 31.70 8.56
CA ARG A 10 1.35 32.18 8.31
C ARG A 10 0.28 31.09 8.24
N GLN A 11 0.66 29.88 7.86
CA GLN A 11 -0.25 28.77 7.65
C GLN A 11 0.31 27.47 8.24
N LYS A 12 -0.58 26.64 8.78
CA LYS A 12 -0.21 25.27 9.21
C LYS A 12 -0.26 24.34 7.98
N LEU A 13 0.83 24.29 7.24
CA LEU A 13 0.95 23.38 6.10
C LEU A 13 1.17 21.95 6.57
N THR A 14 0.43 21.03 5.98
CA THR A 14 0.61 19.59 6.18
C THR A 14 0.48 18.85 4.86
N SER A 15 0.96 17.62 4.82
CA SER A 15 0.80 16.74 3.67
C SER A 15 -0.16 15.61 4.00
N ALA A 16 -1.14 15.36 3.11
CA ALA A 16 -2.01 14.21 3.16
C ALA A 16 -1.40 12.96 2.51
N ASN A 17 -0.13 12.99 2.17
CA ASN A 17 0.62 11.89 1.56
C ASN A 17 1.17 10.93 2.63
N SER A 18 1.48 9.68 2.24
CA SER A 18 2.08 8.63 3.08
C SER A 18 3.53 8.92 3.53
N ILE A 19 4.16 9.99 3.01
CA ILE A 19 5.40 10.53 3.61
C ILE A 19 5.19 11.17 4.98
N ASN A 20 3.96 11.55 5.32
CA ASN A 20 3.61 12.08 6.63
C ASN A 20 3.34 10.93 7.60
N VAL A 21 4.08 10.86 8.69
CA VAL A 21 3.94 9.82 9.72
C VAL A 21 2.51 9.73 10.27
N ALA A 22 1.81 10.85 10.40
CA ALA A 22 0.41 10.89 10.85
C ALA A 22 -0.56 10.21 9.87
N ARG A 23 -0.13 9.91 8.65
CA ARG A 23 -0.92 9.18 7.64
C ARG A 23 -0.70 7.68 7.70
N PHE A 24 0.54 7.22 7.88
CA PHE A 24 0.81 5.78 7.85
C PHE A 24 0.83 5.14 9.24
N LEU A 25 1.26 5.84 10.29
CA LEU A 25 1.29 5.26 11.63
C LEU A 25 -0.08 4.74 12.11
N PRO A 26 -1.21 5.46 11.91
CA PRO A 26 -2.52 4.91 12.24
C PRO A 26 -2.90 3.65 11.46
N GLN A 27 -2.26 3.37 10.31
CA GLN A 27 -2.47 2.14 9.58
C GLN A 27 -1.96 0.91 10.35
N SER A 28 -1.06 1.07 11.31
CA SER A 28 -0.65 -0.01 12.20
C SER A 28 -1.84 -0.61 12.96
N PHE A 29 -2.87 0.17 13.25
CA PHE A 29 -4.08 -0.29 13.95
C PHE A 29 -4.85 -1.35 13.17
N TYR A 30 -4.78 -1.37 11.85
CA TYR A 30 -5.38 -2.45 11.05
C TYR A 30 -4.74 -3.81 11.36
N TYR A 31 -3.43 -3.84 11.56
CA TYR A 31 -2.70 -5.06 11.92
C TYR A 31 -3.09 -5.53 13.33
N PHE A 32 -3.11 -4.62 14.32
CA PHE A 32 -3.57 -4.95 15.67
C PHE A 32 -5.01 -5.45 15.70
N ASN A 33 -5.90 -4.79 14.93
CA ASN A 33 -7.30 -5.18 14.86
C ASN A 33 -7.47 -6.56 14.18
N ALA A 34 -6.76 -6.82 13.09
CA ALA A 34 -6.80 -8.11 12.42
C ALA A 34 -6.26 -9.23 13.32
N TYR A 35 -5.12 -8.99 13.98
CA TYR A 35 -4.56 -9.92 14.95
C TYR A 35 -5.55 -10.24 16.07
N ALA A 36 -6.15 -9.22 16.68
CA ALA A 36 -7.12 -9.41 17.77
C ALA A 36 -8.38 -10.19 17.35
N GLN A 37 -8.77 -10.12 16.07
CA GLN A 37 -9.87 -10.94 15.54
C GLN A 37 -9.43 -12.37 15.31
N LEU A 38 -8.24 -12.60 14.76
CA LEU A 38 -7.68 -13.92 14.55
C LEU A 38 -7.40 -14.64 15.89
N ASP A 39 -6.90 -13.90 16.89
CA ASP A 39 -6.66 -14.43 18.24
C ASP A 39 -7.95 -14.98 18.89
N LYS A 40 -9.07 -14.24 18.78
CA LYS A 40 -10.38 -14.70 19.21
C LYS A 40 -10.85 -16.00 18.52
N LEU A 41 -10.36 -16.24 17.31
CA LEU A 41 -10.66 -17.44 16.52
C LEU A 41 -9.65 -18.58 16.76
N GLY A 42 -8.62 -18.36 17.61
CA GLY A 42 -7.51 -19.30 17.80
C GLY A 42 -6.64 -19.48 16.55
N LYS A 43 -6.54 -18.43 15.73
CA LYS A 43 -5.82 -18.44 14.43
C LYS A 43 -4.75 -17.35 14.34
N ALA A 44 -4.27 -16.82 15.46
CA ALA A 44 -3.27 -15.75 15.46
C ALA A 44 -1.82 -16.26 15.48
N ASP A 45 -1.62 -17.55 15.70
CA ASP A 45 -0.29 -18.14 15.71
C ASP A 45 0.34 -18.11 14.31
N GLU A 46 1.65 -17.83 14.26
CA GLU A 46 2.45 -17.80 13.05
C GLU A 46 1.82 -16.96 11.90
N LEU A 47 1.38 -15.72 12.23
CA LEU A 47 0.72 -14.83 11.28
C LEU A 47 1.66 -14.37 10.16
N VAL A 48 1.27 -14.62 8.92
CA VAL A 48 1.92 -14.12 7.70
C VAL A 48 1.04 -13.04 7.07
N VAL A 49 1.58 -11.85 6.84
CA VAL A 49 0.82 -10.73 6.30
C VAL A 49 1.31 -10.35 4.92
N CYS A 50 0.46 -10.54 3.91
CA CYS A 50 0.73 -10.08 2.55
C CYS A 50 0.16 -8.68 2.33
N VAL A 51 0.99 -7.77 1.82
CA VAL A 51 0.69 -6.35 1.70
C VAL A 51 0.87 -5.90 0.25
N PRO A 52 -0.20 -5.44 -0.43
CA PRO A 52 -0.07 -4.80 -1.73
C PRO A 52 0.76 -3.52 -1.58
N SER A 53 1.90 -3.47 -2.24
CA SER A 53 2.99 -2.55 -1.92
C SER A 53 3.34 -1.64 -3.09
N GLY A 54 3.05 -0.33 -2.95
CA GLY A 54 3.43 0.73 -3.88
C GLY A 54 4.40 1.71 -3.21
N ASN A 55 3.89 2.68 -2.44
CA ASN A 55 4.73 3.62 -1.69
C ASN A 55 5.18 3.11 -0.32
N PHE A 56 4.86 1.86 0.02
CA PHE A 56 5.26 1.14 1.23
C PHE A 56 4.79 1.74 2.57
N GLY A 57 3.85 2.67 2.58
CA GLY A 57 3.29 3.23 3.81
C GLY A 57 2.58 2.18 4.66
N ASN A 58 1.81 1.29 4.04
CA ASN A 58 1.06 0.23 4.71
C ASN A 58 1.98 -0.84 5.33
N ILE A 59 2.96 -1.38 4.58
CA ILE A 59 3.90 -2.37 5.13
C ILE A 59 4.81 -1.73 6.19
N THR A 60 5.22 -0.47 6.02
CA THR A 60 5.96 0.25 7.06
C THR A 60 5.13 0.35 8.35
N ALA A 61 3.82 0.59 8.25
CA ALA A 61 2.93 0.58 9.42
C ALA A 61 2.86 -0.82 10.07
N GLY A 62 2.89 -1.88 9.29
CA GLY A 62 3.00 -3.27 9.77
C GLY A 62 4.32 -3.53 10.49
N LEU A 63 5.43 -3.04 9.95
CA LEU A 63 6.75 -3.11 10.61
C LEU A 63 6.76 -2.34 11.94
N PHE A 64 6.12 -1.17 12.02
CA PHE A 64 5.93 -0.48 13.30
C PHE A 64 5.13 -1.33 14.29
N ALA A 65 4.03 -1.97 13.85
CA ALA A 65 3.28 -2.89 14.69
C ALA A 65 4.12 -4.08 15.19
N TYR A 66 4.93 -4.67 14.30
CA TYR A 66 5.89 -5.73 14.63
C TYR A 66 6.90 -5.28 15.70
N TRP A 67 7.53 -4.11 15.52
CA TRP A 67 8.47 -3.56 16.50
C TRP A 67 7.81 -3.11 17.81
N MET A 68 6.51 -2.83 17.81
CA MET A 68 5.73 -2.63 19.03
C MET A 68 5.35 -3.94 19.76
N GLY A 69 5.75 -5.10 19.21
CA GLY A 69 5.54 -6.40 19.81
C GLY A 69 4.35 -7.20 19.26
N LEU A 70 3.71 -6.76 18.15
CA LEU A 70 2.70 -7.58 17.51
C LEU A 70 3.35 -8.83 16.89
N PRO A 71 2.93 -10.07 17.24
CA PRO A 71 3.60 -11.29 16.83
C PRO A 71 3.25 -11.66 15.38
N ILE A 72 3.85 -10.94 14.44
CA ILE A 72 3.81 -11.25 13.02
C ILE A 72 5.05 -12.09 12.70
N LYS A 73 4.88 -13.25 12.08
CA LYS A 73 5.98 -14.14 11.73
C LYS A 73 6.81 -13.57 10.56
N ARG A 74 6.15 -13.14 9.50
CA ARG A 74 6.78 -12.56 8.31
C ARG A 74 5.80 -11.73 7.50
N PHE A 75 6.35 -10.89 6.64
CA PHE A 75 5.61 -10.11 5.67
C PHE A 75 5.86 -10.61 4.24
N VAL A 76 4.90 -10.38 3.37
CA VAL A 76 5.03 -10.58 1.93
C VAL A 76 4.69 -9.26 1.23
N ALA A 77 5.65 -8.67 0.53
CA ALA A 77 5.41 -7.47 -0.27
C ALA A 77 4.94 -7.88 -1.67
N ALA A 78 3.65 -7.72 -1.96
CA ALA A 78 3.10 -7.96 -3.28
C ALA A 78 3.23 -6.69 -4.13
N ASN A 79 3.99 -6.75 -5.21
CA ASN A 79 4.23 -5.63 -6.12
C ASN A 79 3.48 -5.84 -7.43
N ASN A 80 3.12 -4.76 -8.09
CA ASN A 80 2.78 -4.79 -9.50
C ASN A 80 4.09 -4.74 -10.33
N ARG A 81 4.00 -4.33 -11.59
CA ARG A 81 5.14 -4.19 -12.49
C ARG A 81 6.20 -3.18 -12.00
N ASN A 82 5.86 -2.34 -11.01
CA ASN A 82 6.78 -1.42 -10.35
C ASN A 82 7.42 -2.12 -9.14
N ASP A 83 8.45 -2.89 -9.37
CA ASP A 83 9.02 -3.90 -8.49
C ASP A 83 10.39 -3.54 -7.89
N VAL A 84 10.69 -2.25 -7.74
CA VAL A 84 11.99 -1.76 -7.22
C VAL A 84 12.37 -2.36 -5.86
N PHE A 85 11.37 -2.66 -5.03
CA PHE A 85 11.62 -3.27 -3.73
C PHE A 85 11.95 -4.77 -3.86
N LEU A 86 11.27 -5.49 -4.74
CA LEU A 86 11.62 -6.89 -5.02
C LEU A 86 13.03 -7.01 -5.58
N GLU A 87 13.43 -6.08 -6.47
CA GLU A 87 14.80 -6.01 -6.95
C GLU A 87 15.80 -5.78 -5.80
N TYR A 88 15.47 -4.88 -4.87
CA TYR A 88 16.28 -4.65 -3.67
C TYR A 88 16.38 -5.92 -2.80
N LEU A 89 15.28 -6.61 -2.55
CA LEU A 89 15.31 -7.87 -1.78
C LEU A 89 16.25 -8.91 -2.43
N ASN A 90 16.24 -9.00 -3.76
CA ASN A 90 17.04 -9.99 -4.49
C ASN A 90 18.52 -9.60 -4.64
N THR A 91 18.85 -8.30 -4.65
CA THR A 91 20.19 -7.82 -5.04
C THR A 91 20.92 -7.03 -3.95
N GLY A 92 20.21 -6.56 -2.93
CA GLY A 92 20.73 -5.61 -1.95
C GLY A 92 20.92 -4.19 -2.48
N THR A 93 20.59 -3.94 -3.76
CA THR A 93 20.78 -2.64 -4.40
C THR A 93 19.43 -1.99 -4.69
N TYR A 94 19.22 -0.79 -4.20
CA TYR A 94 18.01 -0.01 -4.47
C TYR A 94 18.22 0.88 -5.70
N THR A 95 17.45 0.62 -6.75
CA THR A 95 17.54 1.33 -8.03
C THR A 95 16.20 1.96 -8.39
N PRO A 96 15.92 3.20 -7.95
CA PRO A 96 14.71 3.93 -8.32
C PRO A 96 14.61 4.13 -9.84
N ARG A 97 13.39 4.07 -10.36
CA ARG A 97 13.11 4.25 -11.79
C ARG A 97 11.76 4.89 -12.04
N PRO A 98 11.51 5.47 -13.22
CA PRO A 98 10.17 5.96 -13.57
C PRO A 98 9.12 4.87 -13.42
N SER A 99 7.96 5.22 -12.87
CA SER A 99 6.84 4.28 -12.72
C SER A 99 6.21 3.95 -14.06
N VAL A 100 5.68 2.74 -14.15
CA VAL A 100 4.95 2.21 -15.31
C VAL A 100 3.48 2.08 -14.92
N ALA A 101 2.56 2.54 -15.78
CA ALA A 101 1.12 2.44 -15.55
C ALA A 101 0.65 0.97 -15.58
N THR A 102 -0.19 0.60 -14.59
CA THR A 102 -0.76 -0.74 -14.43
C THR A 102 -2.23 -0.70 -14.03
N LEU A 103 -2.90 -1.87 -14.00
CA LEU A 103 -4.25 -2.02 -13.46
C LEU A 103 -4.33 -1.63 -11.97
N ALA A 104 -3.30 -1.95 -11.18
CA ALA A 104 -3.19 -1.60 -9.77
C ALA A 104 -2.50 -0.24 -9.59
N ASN A 105 -3.08 0.81 -10.15
CA ASN A 105 -2.45 2.11 -10.38
C ASN A 105 -2.01 2.87 -9.11
N ALA A 106 -2.61 2.62 -7.96
CA ALA A 106 -2.16 3.21 -6.70
C ALA A 106 -0.81 2.62 -6.20
N MET A 107 -0.36 1.53 -6.82
CA MET A 107 0.94 0.91 -6.60
C MET A 107 1.98 1.30 -7.68
N ASP A 108 1.65 2.19 -8.63
CA ASP A 108 2.56 2.64 -9.69
C ASP A 108 3.59 3.62 -9.14
N VAL A 109 4.52 3.10 -8.36
CA VAL A 109 5.55 3.87 -7.66
C VAL A 109 6.93 3.26 -7.95
N GLY A 110 7.74 3.99 -8.70
CA GLY A 110 9.12 3.58 -9.05
C GLY A 110 10.19 4.11 -8.09
N ASP A 111 9.81 4.96 -7.12
CA ASP A 111 10.67 5.48 -6.05
C ASP A 111 9.86 5.64 -4.76
N PRO A 112 9.60 4.53 -4.04
CA PRO A 112 8.79 4.54 -2.84
C PRO A 112 9.41 5.33 -1.70
N SER A 113 8.78 6.44 -1.31
CA SER A 113 9.29 7.37 -0.28
C SER A 113 9.41 6.75 1.11
N ASN A 114 8.70 5.66 1.40
CA ASN A 114 8.81 4.95 2.67
C ASN A 114 9.93 3.91 2.69
N PHE A 115 10.62 3.67 1.57
CA PHE A 115 11.79 2.78 1.56
C PHE A 115 12.87 3.23 2.53
N ALA A 116 13.16 4.54 2.58
CA ALA A 116 14.12 5.09 3.54
C ALA A 116 13.75 4.80 5.01
N ARG A 117 12.45 4.74 5.34
CA ARG A 117 11.98 4.37 6.68
C ARG A 117 12.20 2.89 6.99
N ILE A 118 11.98 2.03 5.99
CA ILE A 118 12.26 0.59 6.14
C ILE A 118 13.75 0.41 6.43
N ILE A 119 14.63 1.03 5.66
CA ILE A 119 16.08 0.96 5.91
C ILE A 119 16.45 1.49 7.30
N ASP A 120 15.84 2.60 7.72
CA ASP A 120 16.10 3.22 9.04
C ASP A 120 15.69 2.27 10.19
N LEU A 121 14.56 1.58 10.09
CA LEU A 121 14.10 0.59 11.08
C LEU A 121 15.10 -0.55 11.30
N PHE A 122 15.87 -0.89 10.28
CA PHE A 122 16.87 -1.97 10.33
C PHE A 122 18.32 -1.45 10.45
N SER A 123 18.51 -0.14 10.54
CA SER A 123 19.86 0.49 10.53
C SER A 123 20.75 0.09 11.70
N ALA A 124 20.17 -0.37 12.82
CA ALA A 124 20.92 -0.83 14.00
C ALA A 124 21.55 -2.23 13.83
N PHE A 125 21.16 -2.98 12.82
CA PHE A 125 21.72 -4.31 12.53
C PHE A 125 23.02 -4.21 11.73
N ASN A 126 23.91 -5.19 11.89
CA ASN A 126 25.18 -5.24 11.13
C ASN A 126 24.96 -5.41 9.63
N ASP A 127 23.91 -6.09 9.24
CA ASP A 127 23.50 -6.32 7.84
C ASP A 127 21.99 -6.07 7.70
N PRO A 128 21.58 -4.81 7.49
CA PRO A 128 20.18 -4.45 7.34
C PRO A 128 19.45 -5.19 6.23
N HIS A 129 20.11 -5.42 5.09
CA HIS A 129 19.51 -6.15 3.96
C HIS A 129 19.17 -7.58 4.34
N LYS A 130 20.09 -8.30 4.98
CA LYS A 130 19.87 -9.66 5.44
C LYS A 130 18.68 -9.75 6.40
N GLU A 131 18.59 -8.83 7.35
CA GLU A 131 17.50 -8.81 8.32
C GLU A 131 16.16 -8.45 7.68
N ILE A 132 16.14 -7.53 6.70
CA ILE A 132 14.96 -7.24 5.90
C ILE A 132 14.51 -8.49 5.15
N CYS A 133 15.42 -9.18 4.46
CA CYS A 133 15.12 -10.42 3.72
C CYS A 133 14.70 -11.59 4.61
N ALA A 134 15.15 -11.62 5.88
CA ALA A 134 14.69 -12.61 6.85
C ALA A 134 13.23 -12.40 7.28
N LEU A 135 12.75 -11.16 7.27
CA LEU A 135 11.39 -10.80 7.71
C LEU A 135 10.42 -10.56 6.55
N ILE A 136 10.92 -10.10 5.40
CA ILE A 136 10.08 -9.68 4.27
C ILE A 136 10.51 -10.45 3.01
N SER A 137 9.58 -11.20 2.44
CA SER A 137 9.68 -11.71 1.07
C SER A 137 8.88 -10.84 0.09
N GLY A 138 9.01 -11.09 -1.22
CA GLY A 138 8.28 -10.31 -2.20
C GLY A 138 7.92 -11.08 -3.45
N HIS A 139 6.83 -10.66 -4.08
CA HIS A 139 6.36 -11.16 -5.37
C HIS A 139 6.01 -9.98 -6.30
N ARG A 140 5.96 -10.25 -7.60
CA ARG A 140 5.56 -9.29 -8.63
C ARG A 140 4.52 -9.91 -9.53
N TYR A 141 3.48 -9.13 -9.87
CA TYR A 141 2.38 -9.55 -10.73
C TYR A 141 2.18 -8.60 -11.90
N MET A 142 1.97 -9.18 -13.07
CA MET A 142 1.62 -8.45 -14.29
C MET A 142 0.10 -8.26 -14.35
N ASP A 143 -0.37 -7.36 -15.19
CA ASP A 143 -1.79 -7.01 -15.32
C ASP A 143 -2.68 -8.21 -15.63
N GLU A 144 -2.20 -9.15 -16.46
CA GLU A 144 -2.94 -10.38 -16.81
C GLU A 144 -3.11 -11.31 -15.61
N GLU A 145 -2.09 -11.43 -14.77
CA GLU A 145 -2.13 -12.25 -13.55
C GLU A 145 -3.10 -11.63 -12.55
N ILE A 146 -3.03 -10.30 -12.35
CA ILE A 146 -3.97 -9.55 -11.50
C ILE A 146 -5.42 -9.76 -11.97
N ALA A 147 -5.68 -9.56 -13.25
CA ALA A 147 -7.01 -9.74 -13.83
C ALA A 147 -7.50 -11.19 -13.73
N SER A 148 -6.60 -12.18 -13.91
CA SER A 148 -6.92 -13.59 -13.76
C SER A 148 -7.32 -13.94 -12.33
N THR A 149 -6.55 -13.44 -11.34
CA THR A 149 -6.85 -13.62 -9.92
C THR A 149 -8.21 -13.02 -9.55
N MET A 150 -8.52 -11.80 -10.01
CA MET A 150 -9.82 -11.17 -9.78
C MET A 150 -10.96 -12.02 -10.31
N ARG A 151 -10.85 -12.52 -11.54
CA ARG A 151 -11.88 -13.39 -12.15
C ARG A 151 -12.04 -14.70 -11.41
N ALA A 152 -10.94 -15.35 -11.04
CA ALA A 152 -10.94 -16.62 -10.34
C ALA A 152 -11.65 -16.51 -8.99
N VAL A 153 -11.27 -15.54 -8.17
CA VAL A 153 -11.86 -15.30 -6.85
C VAL A 153 -13.35 -14.96 -6.98
N TYR A 154 -13.72 -14.08 -7.91
CA TYR A 154 -15.12 -13.73 -8.12
C TYR A 154 -15.96 -14.94 -8.54
N LYS A 155 -15.45 -15.76 -9.45
CA LYS A 155 -16.15 -16.97 -9.92
C LYS A 155 -16.32 -18.01 -8.82
N GLU A 156 -15.32 -18.18 -7.96
CA GLU A 156 -15.31 -19.21 -6.93
C GLU A 156 -16.10 -18.81 -5.68
N THR A 157 -15.98 -17.55 -5.25
CA THR A 157 -16.48 -17.10 -3.95
C THR A 157 -17.56 -16.03 -4.03
N GLY A 158 -17.71 -15.36 -5.18
CA GLY A 158 -18.53 -14.16 -5.34
C GLY A 158 -17.89 -12.90 -4.74
N TYR A 159 -16.69 -13.01 -4.14
CA TYR A 159 -15.99 -11.86 -3.58
C TYR A 159 -15.35 -11.01 -4.67
N ILE A 160 -15.52 -9.69 -4.58
CA ILE A 160 -14.99 -8.75 -5.57
C ILE A 160 -13.71 -8.13 -5.01
N LEU A 161 -12.57 -8.55 -5.54
CA LEU A 161 -11.27 -7.92 -5.27
C LEU A 161 -11.11 -6.64 -6.11
N ASP A 162 -10.46 -5.62 -5.55
CA ASP A 162 -9.85 -4.58 -6.38
C ASP A 162 -8.48 -5.05 -6.91
N PRO A 163 -7.89 -4.39 -7.92
CA PRO A 163 -6.62 -4.84 -8.50
C PRO A 163 -5.46 -4.90 -7.50
N HIS A 164 -5.47 -4.06 -6.45
CA HIS A 164 -4.44 -4.06 -5.42
C HIS A 164 -4.61 -5.24 -4.46
N GLY A 165 -5.86 -5.47 -4.01
CA GLY A 165 -6.21 -6.64 -3.22
C GLY A 165 -5.91 -7.95 -3.94
N ALA A 166 -6.11 -7.98 -5.27
CA ALA A 166 -5.74 -9.14 -6.09
C ALA A 166 -4.23 -9.43 -6.06
N CYS A 167 -3.37 -8.40 -6.10
CA CYS A 167 -1.92 -8.58 -5.88
C CYS A 167 -1.64 -9.18 -4.49
N GLY A 168 -2.29 -8.64 -3.45
CA GLY A 168 -2.11 -9.13 -2.08
C GLY A 168 -2.57 -10.57 -1.90
N TYR A 169 -3.73 -10.91 -2.46
CA TYR A 169 -4.28 -12.27 -2.39
C TYR A 169 -3.38 -13.29 -3.12
N GLN A 170 -2.98 -12.96 -4.36
CA GLN A 170 -2.09 -13.84 -5.12
C GLN A 170 -0.73 -13.99 -4.42
N GLY A 171 -0.17 -12.89 -3.90
CA GLY A 171 1.09 -12.92 -3.16
C GLY A 171 1.02 -13.80 -1.90
N LEU A 172 -0.15 -13.88 -1.27
CA LEU A 172 -0.36 -14.78 -0.16
C LEU A 172 -0.42 -16.25 -0.62
N LEU A 173 -1.10 -16.54 -1.74
CA LEU A 173 -1.16 -17.90 -2.30
C LEU A 173 0.23 -18.41 -2.71
N ASP A 174 1.05 -17.54 -3.30
CA ASP A 174 2.39 -17.89 -3.80
C ASP A 174 3.47 -17.89 -2.69
N SER A 175 3.09 -17.57 -1.44
CA SER A 175 4.04 -17.48 -0.32
C SER A 175 4.32 -18.77 0.42
N ASP A 176 3.87 -19.93 -0.12
CA ASP A 176 4.07 -21.27 0.42
C ASP A 176 3.81 -21.35 1.94
N LEU A 177 2.57 -21.03 2.35
CA LEU A 177 2.17 -21.10 3.75
C LEU A 177 2.28 -22.54 4.27
N SER A 178 2.93 -22.72 5.41
CA SER A 178 2.90 -23.99 6.13
C SER A 178 1.53 -24.26 6.76
N GLU A 179 1.26 -25.49 7.16
CA GLU A 179 -0.01 -25.87 7.81
C GLU A 179 -0.26 -25.13 9.14
N THR A 180 0.79 -24.62 9.78
CA THR A 180 0.71 -23.87 11.04
C THR A 180 0.57 -22.36 10.82
N GLU A 181 0.86 -21.85 9.62
CA GLU A 181 0.79 -20.44 9.31
C GLU A 181 -0.62 -19.98 8.97
N THR A 182 -1.02 -18.86 9.54
CA THR A 182 -2.24 -18.16 9.15
C THR A 182 -1.90 -17.01 8.23
N GLY A 183 -2.47 -17.04 7.01
CA GLY A 183 -2.30 -15.99 6.02
C GLY A 183 -3.33 -14.88 6.17
N LEU A 184 -2.87 -13.64 6.10
CA LEU A 184 -3.69 -12.43 6.02
C LEU A 184 -3.20 -11.59 4.85
N PHE A 185 -4.08 -11.16 3.94
CA PHE A 185 -3.75 -10.11 2.98
C PHE A 185 -4.56 -8.85 3.25
N LEU A 186 -4.02 -7.70 2.83
CA LEU A 186 -4.68 -6.41 3.03
C LEU A 186 -5.48 -6.02 1.80
N GLU A 187 -6.78 -5.74 2.02
CA GLU A 187 -7.63 -5.03 1.07
C GLU A 187 -7.53 -3.52 1.37
N THR A 188 -6.99 -2.74 0.45
CA THR A 188 -6.62 -1.35 0.69
C THR A 188 -7.63 -0.34 0.17
N ALA A 189 -8.60 -0.76 -0.64
CA ALA A 189 -9.65 0.08 -1.18
C ALA A 189 -10.91 -0.73 -1.51
N HIS A 190 -12.06 -0.06 -1.58
CA HIS A 190 -13.29 -0.68 -2.07
C HIS A 190 -13.25 -0.81 -3.60
N PRO A 191 -13.63 -1.94 -4.20
CA PRO A 191 -13.59 -2.17 -5.66
C PRO A 191 -14.30 -1.09 -6.48
N ALA A 192 -15.39 -0.52 -5.96
CA ALA A 192 -16.13 0.57 -6.62
C ALA A 192 -15.29 1.84 -6.86
N LYS A 193 -14.16 2.02 -6.17
CA LYS A 193 -13.22 3.10 -6.46
C LYS A 193 -12.57 2.93 -7.84
N PHE A 194 -12.47 1.69 -8.29
CA PHE A 194 -11.88 1.30 -9.56
C PHE A 194 -12.92 0.66 -10.50
N LYS A 195 -14.21 1.05 -10.33
CA LYS A 195 -15.35 0.44 -11.00
C LYS A 195 -15.12 0.17 -12.49
N GLY A 196 -14.65 1.16 -13.25
CA GLY A 196 -14.43 0.99 -14.69
C GLY A 196 -13.44 -0.12 -15.05
N THR A 197 -12.42 -0.34 -14.22
CA THR A 197 -11.46 -1.44 -14.38
C THR A 197 -12.05 -2.76 -13.91
N VAL A 198 -12.70 -2.76 -12.76
CA VAL A 198 -13.29 -3.97 -12.17
C VAL A 198 -14.43 -4.51 -13.03
N ASP A 199 -15.36 -3.66 -13.47
CA ASP A 199 -16.47 -4.04 -14.36
C ASP A 199 -15.95 -4.68 -15.65
N LYS A 200 -14.91 -4.09 -16.25
CA LYS A 200 -14.30 -4.62 -17.49
C LYS A 200 -13.64 -5.99 -17.27
N ILE A 201 -12.96 -6.18 -16.14
CA ILE A 201 -12.27 -7.45 -15.85
C ILE A 201 -13.26 -8.56 -15.53
N LEU A 202 -14.31 -8.25 -14.74
CA LEU A 202 -15.29 -9.21 -14.27
C LEU A 202 -16.45 -9.40 -15.26
N GLU A 203 -16.54 -8.57 -16.31
CA GLU A 203 -17.68 -8.51 -17.23
C GLU A 203 -19.02 -8.33 -16.48
N ALA A 204 -19.01 -7.52 -15.43
CA ALA A 204 -20.11 -7.32 -14.51
C ALA A 204 -20.27 -5.81 -14.19
N ASP A 205 -21.46 -5.41 -13.78
CA ASP A 205 -21.75 -4.05 -13.28
C ASP A 205 -21.79 -4.08 -11.75
N ILE A 206 -20.63 -3.81 -11.10
CA ILE A 206 -20.55 -3.85 -9.64
C ILE A 206 -21.30 -2.69 -9.00
N GLU A 207 -21.96 -2.96 -7.88
CA GLU A 207 -22.69 -1.93 -7.13
C GLU A 207 -21.76 -0.89 -6.51
N ILE A 208 -22.14 0.38 -6.61
CA ILE A 208 -21.48 1.47 -5.90
C ILE A 208 -22.19 1.66 -4.55
N PRO A 209 -21.51 1.53 -3.40
CA PRO A 209 -22.12 1.79 -2.09
C PRO A 209 -22.72 3.19 -2.02
N ALA A 210 -23.89 3.32 -1.37
CA ALA A 210 -24.65 4.57 -1.31
C ALA A 210 -23.83 5.76 -0.81
N LYS A 211 -22.96 5.53 0.20
CA LYS A 211 -22.05 6.58 0.69
C LYS A 211 -21.06 7.06 -0.38
N LEU A 212 -20.50 6.14 -1.16
CA LEU A 212 -19.58 6.49 -2.23
C LEU A 212 -20.30 7.22 -3.37
N LYS A 213 -21.49 6.76 -3.73
CA LYS A 213 -22.34 7.40 -4.74
C LYS A 213 -22.63 8.87 -4.39
N ALA A 214 -22.99 9.16 -3.13
CA ALA A 214 -23.22 10.53 -2.67
C ALA A 214 -21.98 11.44 -2.82
N PHE A 215 -20.77 10.89 -2.62
CA PHE A 215 -19.54 11.66 -2.88
C PHE A 215 -19.28 11.87 -4.38
N MET A 216 -19.62 10.91 -5.23
CA MET A 216 -19.46 11.02 -6.70
C MET A 216 -20.42 12.06 -7.31
N GLU A 217 -21.59 12.28 -6.71
CA GLU A 217 -22.56 13.29 -7.10
C GLU A 217 -22.13 14.72 -6.67
N GLY A 218 -21.12 14.82 -5.82
CA GLY A 218 -20.57 16.09 -5.36
C GLY A 218 -19.82 16.85 -6.47
N THR A 219 -19.78 18.18 -6.34
CA THR A 219 -18.98 19.02 -7.25
C THR A 219 -17.52 19.03 -6.83
N LYS A 220 -16.62 18.64 -7.73
CA LYS A 220 -15.18 18.75 -7.49
C LYS A 220 -14.80 20.22 -7.31
N GLN A 221 -14.23 20.56 -6.16
CA GLN A 221 -13.66 21.86 -5.88
C GLN A 221 -12.14 21.78 -5.95
N SER A 222 -11.56 22.42 -6.95
CA SER A 222 -10.11 22.47 -7.13
C SER A 222 -9.73 23.81 -7.75
N ILE A 223 -8.53 24.25 -7.44
CA ILE A 223 -7.93 25.46 -8.04
C ILE A 223 -6.76 24.97 -8.88
N GLU A 224 -6.79 25.30 -10.15
CA GLU A 224 -5.69 25.00 -11.06
C GLU A 224 -4.55 26.00 -10.85
N LEU A 225 -3.36 25.50 -10.68
CA LEU A 225 -2.14 26.27 -10.49
C LEU A 225 -1.08 25.76 -11.46
N ALA A 226 -0.24 26.68 -11.94
CA ALA A 226 0.94 26.31 -12.72
C ALA A 226 1.91 25.48 -11.86
N LYS A 227 2.68 24.62 -12.52
CA LYS A 227 3.71 23.78 -11.85
C LYS A 227 4.97 24.61 -11.63
N ASP A 228 4.83 25.70 -10.88
CA ASP A 228 5.96 26.53 -10.47
C ASP A 228 5.83 26.94 -8.99
N PHE A 229 6.98 27.10 -8.34
CA PHE A 229 7.04 27.38 -6.91
C PHE A 229 6.55 28.81 -6.58
N GLU A 230 6.88 29.82 -7.38
CA GLU A 230 6.54 31.20 -7.09
C GLU A 230 5.04 31.45 -7.23
N GLY A 231 4.39 30.88 -8.24
CA GLY A 231 2.94 30.91 -8.40
C GLY A 231 2.23 30.22 -7.23
N PHE A 232 2.68 29.05 -6.79
CA PHE A 232 2.14 28.34 -5.63
C PHE A 232 2.34 29.15 -4.33
N LYS A 233 3.52 29.71 -4.13
CA LYS A 233 3.81 30.56 -2.99
C LYS A 233 2.91 31.80 -2.96
N SER A 234 2.79 32.50 -4.08
CA SER A 234 1.93 33.68 -4.21
C SER A 234 0.48 33.35 -3.89
N PHE A 235 -0.03 32.23 -4.39
CA PHE A 235 -1.36 31.73 -4.07
C PHE A 235 -1.55 31.49 -2.57
N LEU A 236 -0.60 30.84 -1.88
CA LEU A 236 -0.67 30.61 -0.44
C LEU A 236 -0.58 31.89 0.37
N MET A 237 0.16 32.87 -0.10
CA MET A 237 0.33 34.16 0.60
C MET A 237 -0.87 35.10 0.43
N SER A 238 -1.71 34.87 -0.58
CA SER A 238 -2.94 35.64 -0.84
C SER A 238 -4.17 35.14 -0.07
N ARG A 239 -4.06 34.01 0.61
CA ARG A 239 -5.09 33.35 1.43
C ARG A 239 -4.84 33.65 2.91
#